data_0a432fca3c2da03b15f57123f47bf054
#
_entry.id   0a432fca3c2da03b15f57123f47bf054
#
_cell.length_a   1.000
_cell.length_b   1.000
_cell.length_c   1.000
_cell.angle_alpha   90.00
_cell.angle_beta   90.00
_cell.angle_gamma   90.00
#
_symmetry.space_group_name_H-M   'P 1'
#
loop_
_entity.id
_entity.type
_entity.pdbx_description
1 polymer ?
#
loop_
_entity_poly.entity_id
_entity_poly.type
_entity_poly.pdbx_seq_one_letter_code
_entity_poly.pdbx_strand_id
1 'polypeptide(L)'
;MKKILVIMLALLTVFTLVGCSNNTTNDEPAEPTEERKLVIYSPNSDTLIAAAETFGEMHDVEIEILTKGTGECLESIVAEKDNPQADVIYGGVNYANAINYTDYFMEYTAQGNDSLPEAYGNPNGYATYYGLDGSAALLVNTAELAKLGLTLDDIKGYADLLRPELKADANGQKIAMGDAAASSSAWAELTNMLLVMGDQPYDDKAWDYVKQFCGQLSGILGSSSAIYKGVANGEYVVGVSYEDPCVKLLIDGAPDLALVYPEEGSVWLPAGSAIIANCKHPNTAKEFMDWLISDEGQKEIAKSTCRPVNPNIPNVDEELIPFSQINVAYEDIPFCGEHKTEWQAKFAEIFEENKQG
;
A
#
# COMPACT_ATOMS: atom_id res chain seq x y z
N MET A 1 33.11 -62.72 22.94
CA MET A 1 33.85 -62.85 24.23
C MET A 1 34.07 -61.45 24.80
N LYS A 2 33.80 -61.35 26.12
CA LYS A 2 34.03 -60.20 27.06
C LYS A 2 33.02 -59.07 26.96
N LYS A 3 31.92 -59.05 27.77
CA LYS A 3 31.74 -58.75 29.23
C LYS A 3 31.59 -57.24 29.41
N ILE A 4 30.38 -56.79 29.54
CA ILE A 4 29.56 -56.15 30.58
C ILE A 4 30.37 -55.56 31.76
N LEU A 5 30.20 -54.26 32.01
CA LEU A 5 30.29 -53.73 33.37
C LEU A 5 29.27 -52.58 33.54
N VAL A 6 28.26 -52.88 34.35
CA VAL A 6 27.26 -51.94 34.92
C VAL A 6 27.87 -51.39 36.18
N ILE A 7 27.90 -50.05 36.32
CA ILE A 7 28.17 -49.40 37.63
C ILE A 7 26.95 -48.60 37.97
N MET A 8 26.23 -49.09 38.98
CA MET A 8 25.18 -48.43 39.72
C MET A 8 25.84 -47.55 40.78
N LEU A 9 25.64 -46.26 40.79
CA LEU A 9 26.03 -45.38 41.88
C LEU A 9 24.78 -44.77 42.53
N ALA A 10 24.46 -45.31 43.72
CA ALA A 10 23.42 -44.77 44.58
C ALA A 10 23.99 -43.56 45.32
N LEU A 11 23.33 -42.42 45.25
CA LEU A 11 23.61 -41.26 46.09
C LEU A 11 22.52 -41.07 47.16
N LEU A 12 22.97 -41.09 48.39
CA LEU A 12 22.20 -40.83 49.60
C LEU A 12 21.60 -39.42 49.59
N THR A 13 20.33 -39.37 49.91
CA THR A 13 19.61 -38.14 50.30
C THR A 13 19.88 -37.84 51.76
N VAL A 14 20.45 -36.67 52.05
CA VAL A 14 20.48 -36.11 53.40
C VAL A 14 19.36 -35.10 53.52
N PHE A 15 18.36 -35.44 54.32
CA PHE A 15 17.35 -34.51 54.81
C PHE A 15 17.92 -33.63 55.92
N THR A 16 17.97 -32.32 55.68
CA THR A 16 18.07 -31.34 56.80
C THR A 16 16.78 -30.54 56.83
N LEU A 17 15.98 -30.81 57.84
CA LEU A 17 14.86 -30.01 58.29
C LEU A 17 15.40 -28.75 58.97
N VAL A 18 15.10 -27.57 58.46
CA VAL A 18 15.17 -26.31 59.21
C VAL A 18 13.92 -25.50 58.96
N GLY A 19 13.21 -25.30 59.97
CA GLY A 19 12.34 -24.25 60.47
C GLY A 19 11.46 -23.42 59.54
N CYS A 20 10.16 -23.46 59.88
CA CYS A 20 9.11 -22.57 59.41
C CYS A 20 9.44 -21.07 59.47
N SER A 21 9.25 -20.37 58.40
CA SER A 21 8.81 -18.98 58.39
C SER A 21 7.76 -18.84 57.27
N ASN A 22 6.52 -18.59 57.66
CA ASN A 22 5.42 -18.27 56.76
C ASN A 22 5.69 -16.95 56.05
N ASN A 23 6.04 -17.01 54.78
CA ASN A 23 5.76 -15.97 53.79
C ASN A 23 5.16 -16.65 52.58
N THR A 24 3.84 -16.64 52.49
CA THR A 24 3.12 -16.95 51.23
C THR A 24 3.34 -15.83 50.25
N THR A 25 4.44 -15.88 49.52
CA THR A 25 4.50 -15.28 48.17
C THR A 25 3.81 -16.27 47.26
N ASN A 26 2.67 -15.86 46.74
CA ASN A 26 2.10 -16.51 45.55
C ASN A 26 3.08 -16.24 44.40
N ASP A 27 4.02 -17.13 44.19
CA ASP A 27 4.71 -17.26 42.92
C ASP A 27 3.74 -17.95 41.97
N GLU A 28 2.86 -17.16 41.34
CA GLU A 28 2.30 -17.57 40.05
C GLU A 28 3.47 -17.85 39.09
N PRO A 29 3.48 -18.98 38.38
CA PRO A 29 4.51 -19.19 37.36
C PRO A 29 4.48 -17.99 36.44
N ALA A 30 5.59 -17.28 36.28
CA ALA A 30 5.71 -16.21 35.30
C ALA A 30 5.32 -16.82 33.95
N GLU A 31 4.32 -16.25 33.31
CA GLU A 31 4.01 -16.62 31.92
C GLU A 31 5.29 -16.49 31.09
N PRO A 32 5.56 -17.42 30.16
CA PRO A 32 6.73 -17.33 29.30
C PRO A 32 6.70 -15.94 28.64
N THR A 33 7.71 -15.15 28.89
CA THR A 33 7.86 -13.85 28.20
C THR A 33 8.02 -14.14 26.72
N GLU A 34 7.12 -13.56 25.90
CA GLU A 34 7.21 -13.63 24.45
C GLU A 34 8.58 -13.12 23.99
N GLU A 35 9.16 -13.78 22.99
CA GLU A 35 10.40 -13.34 22.36
C GLU A 35 10.19 -11.98 21.71
N ARG A 36 11.13 -11.05 21.89
CA ARG A 36 11.09 -9.72 21.27
C ARG A 36 11.50 -9.80 19.82
N LYS A 37 10.65 -10.43 19.02
CA LYS A 37 10.84 -10.65 17.58
C LYS A 37 9.57 -10.33 16.81
N LEU A 38 9.73 -9.91 15.55
CA LEU A 38 8.63 -9.70 14.61
C LEU A 38 9.04 -10.17 13.23
N VAL A 39 8.30 -11.10 12.67
CA VAL A 39 8.47 -11.58 11.31
C VAL A 39 7.41 -10.94 10.42
N ILE A 40 7.84 -10.28 9.36
CA ILE A 40 7.01 -9.42 8.51
C ILE A 40 6.97 -9.95 7.07
N TYR A 41 5.78 -10.16 6.52
CA TYR A 41 5.57 -10.22 5.08
C TYR A 41 5.27 -8.83 4.55
N SER A 42 5.98 -8.37 3.51
CA SER A 42 5.77 -7.01 3.01
C SER A 42 5.91 -6.87 1.50
N PRO A 43 4.95 -6.22 0.83
CA PRO A 43 5.07 -5.75 -0.55
C PRO A 43 5.61 -4.31 -0.64
N ASN A 44 5.94 -3.69 0.48
CA ASN A 44 6.31 -2.28 0.56
C ASN A 44 7.66 -1.97 -0.11
N SER A 45 7.85 -0.71 -0.45
CA SER A 45 9.12 -0.15 -0.93
C SER A 45 10.20 -0.15 0.16
N ASP A 46 11.46 -0.05 -0.24
CA ASP A 46 12.61 -0.03 0.67
C ASP A 46 12.51 1.07 1.73
N THR A 47 11.91 2.22 1.40
CA THR A 47 11.74 3.34 2.33
C THR A 47 10.72 3.04 3.44
N LEU A 48 9.63 2.33 3.13
CA LEU A 48 8.67 1.85 4.13
C LEU A 48 9.23 0.68 4.94
N ILE A 49 10.01 -0.19 4.31
CA ILE A 49 10.72 -1.28 5.02
C ILE A 49 11.67 -0.68 6.06
N ALA A 50 12.42 0.37 5.73
CA ALA A 50 13.31 1.06 6.66
C ALA A 50 12.55 1.62 7.90
N ALA A 51 11.28 2.02 7.75
CA ALA A 51 10.47 2.43 8.91
C ALA A 51 10.23 1.25 9.88
N ALA A 52 9.96 0.05 9.37
CA ALA A 52 9.81 -1.13 10.23
C ALA A 52 11.13 -1.55 10.89
N GLU A 53 12.27 -1.41 10.21
CA GLU A 53 13.59 -1.64 10.80
C GLU A 53 13.87 -0.64 11.92
N THR A 54 13.48 0.64 11.72
CA THR A 54 13.59 1.69 12.76
C THR A 54 12.76 1.34 13.99
N PHE A 55 11.54 0.81 13.83
CA PHE A 55 10.76 0.29 14.97
C PHE A 55 11.57 -0.76 15.75
N GLY A 56 12.21 -1.71 15.06
CA GLY A 56 13.04 -2.73 15.70
C GLY A 56 14.16 -2.15 16.53
N GLU A 57 14.87 -1.15 16.00
CA GLU A 57 15.96 -0.47 16.70
C GLU A 57 15.47 0.33 17.92
N MET A 58 14.34 1.03 17.80
CA MET A 58 13.79 1.88 18.87
C MET A 58 13.19 1.09 20.01
N HIS A 59 12.62 -0.07 19.73
CA HIS A 59 11.88 -0.89 20.70
C HIS A 59 12.61 -2.17 21.14
N ASP A 60 13.88 -2.36 20.72
CA ASP A 60 14.67 -3.57 20.99
C ASP A 60 13.94 -4.85 20.55
N VAL A 61 13.48 -4.85 19.28
CA VAL A 61 12.78 -5.96 18.62
C VAL A 61 13.62 -6.46 17.47
N GLU A 62 13.87 -7.77 17.41
CA GLU A 62 14.47 -8.41 16.21
C GLU A 62 13.47 -8.40 15.05
N ILE A 63 13.80 -7.74 13.98
CA ILE A 63 12.95 -7.64 12.78
C ILE A 63 13.47 -8.59 11.69
N GLU A 64 12.58 -9.44 11.17
CA GLU A 64 12.83 -10.28 10.00
C GLU A 64 11.80 -9.95 8.92
N ILE A 65 12.23 -9.48 7.75
CA ILE A 65 11.33 -9.05 6.67
C ILE A 65 11.51 -9.94 5.45
N LEU A 66 10.38 -10.49 4.98
CA LEU A 66 10.32 -11.24 3.73
C LEU A 66 9.52 -10.44 2.70
N THR A 67 10.25 -9.82 1.78
CA THR A 67 9.65 -8.99 0.72
C THR A 67 9.07 -9.88 -0.38
N LYS A 68 7.76 -9.71 -0.65
CA LYS A 68 6.99 -10.45 -1.65
C LYS A 68 5.92 -9.52 -2.23
N GLY A 69 5.36 -9.87 -3.40
CA GLY A 69 4.16 -9.19 -3.89
C GLY A 69 2.94 -9.41 -2.98
N THR A 70 1.99 -8.48 -3.00
CA THR A 70 0.77 -8.58 -2.16
C THR A 70 0.06 -9.92 -2.31
N GLY A 71 -0.12 -10.40 -3.54
CA GLY A 71 -0.74 -11.69 -3.80
C GLY A 71 0.02 -12.86 -3.16
N GLU A 72 1.36 -12.88 -3.30
CA GLU A 72 2.21 -13.90 -2.69
C GLU A 72 2.18 -13.85 -1.15
N CYS A 73 2.11 -12.66 -0.55
CA CYS A 73 1.94 -12.51 0.90
C CYS A 73 0.64 -13.17 1.34
N LEU A 74 -0.47 -12.83 0.70
CA LEU A 74 -1.80 -13.35 1.04
C LEU A 74 -1.91 -14.87 0.79
N GLU A 75 -1.36 -15.37 -0.31
CA GLU A 75 -1.29 -16.82 -0.59
C GLU A 75 -0.47 -17.57 0.48
N SER A 76 0.66 -17.00 0.90
CA SER A 76 1.48 -17.57 1.98
C SER A 76 0.69 -17.63 3.29
N ILE A 77 0.01 -16.55 3.68
CA ILE A 77 -0.80 -16.47 4.90
C ILE A 77 -1.90 -17.54 4.88
N VAL A 78 -2.59 -17.71 3.75
CA VAL A 78 -3.63 -18.75 3.60
C VAL A 78 -3.04 -20.16 3.71
N ALA A 79 -1.91 -20.42 3.06
CA ALA A 79 -1.27 -21.73 3.07
C ALA A 79 -0.71 -22.10 4.46
N GLU A 80 -0.31 -21.12 5.24
CA GLU A 80 0.37 -21.28 6.54
C GLU A 80 -0.58 -21.13 7.75
N LYS A 81 -1.91 -21.05 7.54
CA LYS A 81 -2.92 -20.73 8.57
C LYS A 81 -2.80 -21.54 9.86
N ASP A 82 -2.38 -22.81 9.75
CA ASP A 82 -2.26 -23.73 10.89
C ASP A 82 -0.87 -23.64 11.58
N ASN A 83 0.09 -22.94 10.95
CA ASN A 83 1.43 -22.70 11.48
C ASN A 83 2.04 -21.46 10.80
N PRO A 84 1.60 -20.26 11.14
CA PRO A 84 2.07 -19.02 10.54
C PRO A 84 3.59 -18.86 10.64
N GLN A 85 4.22 -18.44 9.54
CA GLN A 85 5.65 -18.18 9.50
C GLN A 85 5.97 -16.70 9.67
N ALA A 86 4.96 -15.84 9.55
CA ALA A 86 5.06 -14.41 9.84
C ALA A 86 4.03 -13.98 10.89
N ASP A 87 4.28 -12.84 11.51
CA ASP A 87 3.42 -12.26 12.55
C ASP A 87 2.49 -11.20 11.98
N VAL A 88 2.98 -10.44 11.00
CA VAL A 88 2.24 -9.37 10.35
C VAL A 88 2.42 -9.37 8.84
N ILE A 89 1.42 -8.86 8.13
CA ILE A 89 1.57 -8.35 6.78
C ILE A 89 1.63 -6.82 6.87
N TYR A 90 2.74 -6.23 6.44
CA TYR A 90 2.99 -4.80 6.45
C TYR A 90 2.89 -4.23 5.04
N GLY A 91 1.80 -3.57 4.72
CA GLY A 91 1.41 -3.15 3.37
C GLY A 91 0.54 -4.16 2.64
N GLY A 92 -0.12 -3.73 1.58
CA GLY A 92 -0.99 -4.57 0.75
C GLY A 92 -2.35 -4.93 1.36
N VAL A 93 -2.65 -4.50 2.58
CA VAL A 93 -3.96 -4.70 3.21
C VAL A 93 -4.84 -3.49 2.91
N ASN A 94 -5.47 -3.51 1.75
CA ASN A 94 -6.52 -2.55 1.41
C ASN A 94 -7.87 -2.97 2.01
N TYR A 95 -8.90 -2.16 1.81
CA TYR A 95 -10.25 -2.43 2.33
C TYR A 95 -10.79 -3.81 1.94
N ALA A 96 -10.64 -4.20 0.66
CA ALA A 96 -11.13 -5.50 0.18
C ALA A 96 -10.37 -6.67 0.82
N ASN A 97 -9.04 -6.57 0.95
CA ASN A 97 -8.25 -7.60 1.61
C ASN A 97 -8.59 -7.70 3.10
N ALA A 98 -8.80 -6.57 3.78
CA ALA A 98 -9.19 -6.55 5.18
C ALA A 98 -10.52 -7.29 5.43
N ILE A 99 -11.48 -7.23 4.48
CA ILE A 99 -12.76 -7.94 4.59
C ILE A 99 -12.64 -9.40 4.17
N ASN A 100 -11.93 -9.68 3.07
CA ASN A 100 -11.92 -11.02 2.47
C ASN A 100 -11.01 -12.01 3.21
N TYR A 101 -10.11 -11.53 4.06
CA TYR A 101 -9.12 -12.35 4.78
C TYR A 101 -9.31 -12.34 6.31
N THR A 102 -10.50 -12.00 6.81
CA THR A 102 -10.81 -11.97 8.26
C THR A 102 -10.50 -13.28 8.98
N ASP A 103 -10.68 -14.43 8.32
CA ASP A 103 -10.35 -15.75 8.90
C ASP A 103 -8.84 -15.98 9.11
N TYR A 104 -8.01 -15.13 8.51
CA TYR A 104 -6.54 -15.22 8.52
C TYR A 104 -5.88 -14.08 9.27
N PHE A 105 -6.64 -13.08 9.70
CA PHE A 105 -6.14 -11.94 10.47
C PHE A 105 -6.65 -11.97 11.91
N MET A 106 -5.88 -11.42 12.81
CA MET A 106 -6.28 -11.20 14.19
C MET A 106 -7.12 -9.92 14.28
N GLU A 107 -8.26 -9.98 14.95
CA GLU A 107 -9.03 -8.79 15.27
C GLU A 107 -8.24 -7.94 16.27
N TYR A 108 -7.86 -6.74 15.83
CA TYR A 108 -7.12 -5.78 16.63
C TYR A 108 -7.36 -4.36 16.12
N THR A 109 -7.69 -3.46 17.03
CA THR A 109 -7.74 -2.02 16.76
C THR A 109 -6.57 -1.34 17.46
N ALA A 110 -5.68 -0.75 16.68
CA ALA A 110 -4.49 -0.09 17.20
C ALA A 110 -4.84 1.10 18.12
N GLN A 111 -4.01 1.34 19.13
CA GLN A 111 -4.18 2.47 20.04
C GLN A 111 -4.01 3.78 19.29
N GLY A 112 -4.97 4.69 19.44
CA GLY A 112 -4.98 5.97 18.71
C GLY A 112 -5.78 5.93 17.41
N ASN A 113 -6.33 4.79 17.00
CA ASN A 113 -7.18 4.69 15.81
C ASN A 113 -8.34 5.72 15.79
N ASP A 114 -8.95 5.98 16.94
CA ASP A 114 -10.05 6.95 17.08
C ASP A 114 -9.63 8.40 16.82
N SER A 115 -8.34 8.69 16.79
CA SER A 115 -7.80 10.02 16.48
C SER A 115 -7.57 10.24 14.97
N LEU A 116 -7.65 9.18 14.16
CA LEU A 116 -7.52 9.26 12.72
C LEU A 116 -8.80 9.80 12.06
N PRO A 117 -8.70 10.41 10.87
CA PRO A 117 -9.88 10.75 10.08
C PRO A 117 -10.77 9.51 9.86
N GLU A 118 -12.09 9.67 9.96
CA GLU A 118 -13.05 8.56 9.83
C GLU A 118 -12.86 7.73 8.54
N ALA A 119 -12.51 8.39 7.43
CA ALA A 119 -12.23 7.74 6.15
C ALA A 119 -11.00 6.80 6.18
N TYR A 120 -10.13 6.94 7.16
CA TYR A 120 -8.86 6.21 7.28
C TYR A 120 -8.75 5.42 8.59
N GLY A 121 -9.82 5.34 9.36
CA GLY A 121 -9.90 4.48 10.54
C GLY A 121 -10.01 3.00 10.16
N ASN A 122 -9.81 2.13 11.15
CA ASN A 122 -9.97 0.70 10.96
C ASN A 122 -11.44 0.35 10.68
N PRO A 123 -11.80 -0.11 9.47
CA PRO A 123 -13.20 -0.22 9.07
C PRO A 123 -13.90 -1.46 9.66
N ASN A 124 -13.15 -2.49 10.03
CA ASN A 124 -13.70 -3.78 10.41
C ASN A 124 -12.97 -4.50 11.55
N GLY A 125 -12.03 -3.84 12.20
CA GLY A 125 -11.29 -4.43 13.32
C GLY A 125 -10.08 -5.28 12.93
N TYR A 126 -9.74 -5.43 11.66
CA TYR A 126 -8.67 -6.32 11.18
C TYR A 126 -7.49 -5.62 10.52
N ALA A 127 -7.62 -4.36 10.15
CA ALA A 127 -6.57 -3.61 9.47
C ALA A 127 -6.19 -2.35 10.21
N THR A 128 -4.90 -2.05 10.26
CA THR A 128 -4.36 -0.76 10.71
C THR A 128 -3.88 0.00 9.48
N TYR A 129 -4.53 1.11 9.16
CA TYR A 129 -4.11 1.99 8.09
C TYR A 129 -3.07 2.98 8.61
N TYR A 130 -1.87 2.93 8.06
CA TYR A 130 -0.72 3.72 8.51
C TYR A 130 -0.33 4.82 7.53
N GLY A 131 -0.76 4.72 6.30
CA GLY A 131 -0.39 5.66 5.25
C GLY A 131 -1.45 5.77 4.16
N LEU A 132 -1.22 6.68 3.23
CA LEU A 132 -2.10 6.97 2.10
C LEU A 132 -1.29 6.90 0.82
N ASP A 133 -1.74 6.07 -0.12
CA ASP A 133 -1.18 5.98 -1.45
C ASP A 133 -2.03 6.81 -2.43
N GLY A 134 -1.42 7.79 -3.07
CA GLY A 134 -2.07 8.58 -4.11
C GLY A 134 -2.34 7.73 -5.34
N SER A 135 -3.62 7.45 -5.60
CA SER A 135 -4.02 6.50 -6.64
C SER A 135 -4.11 7.11 -8.02
N ALA A 136 -4.08 8.44 -8.13
CA ALA A 136 -4.24 9.13 -9.41
C ALA A 136 -3.36 10.37 -9.50
N ALA A 137 -2.41 10.31 -10.42
CA ALA A 137 -1.54 11.42 -10.80
C ALA A 137 -1.15 11.30 -12.27
N LEU A 138 -0.87 12.42 -12.91
CA LEU A 138 -0.38 12.48 -14.28
C LEU A 138 1.12 12.77 -14.27
N LEU A 139 1.93 11.80 -14.67
CA LEU A 139 3.35 12.03 -14.89
C LEU A 139 3.54 12.60 -16.31
N VAL A 140 4.14 13.76 -16.42
CA VAL A 140 4.32 14.47 -17.69
C VAL A 140 5.79 14.57 -18.03
N ASN A 141 6.18 14.14 -19.24
CA ASN A 141 7.48 14.46 -19.80
C ASN A 141 7.42 15.82 -20.52
N THR A 142 7.99 16.85 -19.90
CA THR A 142 7.87 18.23 -20.37
C THR A 142 8.65 18.47 -21.68
N ALA A 143 9.72 17.71 -21.91
CA ALA A 143 10.49 17.80 -23.17
C ALA A 143 9.69 17.20 -24.34
N GLU A 144 9.01 16.04 -24.12
CA GLU A 144 8.16 15.45 -25.15
C GLU A 144 6.89 16.30 -25.36
N LEU A 145 6.31 16.87 -24.29
CA LEU A 145 5.18 17.78 -24.37
C LEU A 145 5.49 19.01 -25.23
N ALA A 146 6.68 19.60 -25.04
CA ALA A 146 7.14 20.76 -25.80
C ALA A 146 7.26 20.47 -27.32
N LYS A 147 7.58 19.22 -27.72
CA LYS A 147 7.61 18.83 -29.15
C LYS A 147 6.24 18.87 -29.80
N LEU A 148 5.17 18.77 -29.00
CA LEU A 148 3.79 18.92 -29.47
C LEU A 148 3.32 20.38 -29.48
N GLY A 149 4.16 21.33 -29.08
CA GLY A 149 3.83 22.75 -28.97
C GLY A 149 3.01 23.08 -27.71
N LEU A 150 2.99 22.19 -26.74
CA LEU A 150 2.28 22.32 -25.46
C LEU A 150 3.26 22.63 -24.32
N THR A 151 2.73 23.15 -23.25
CA THR A 151 3.42 23.45 -21.99
C THR A 151 2.75 22.73 -20.83
N LEU A 152 3.39 22.69 -19.67
CA LEU A 152 2.80 22.08 -18.47
C LEU A 152 1.45 22.77 -18.07
N ASP A 153 1.30 24.05 -18.38
CA ASP A 153 0.04 24.78 -18.14
C ASP A 153 -1.14 24.27 -18.98
N ASP A 154 -0.85 23.50 -20.02
CA ASP A 154 -1.87 22.86 -20.88
C ASP A 154 -2.35 21.50 -20.34
N ILE A 155 -1.74 20.98 -19.24
CA ILE A 155 -2.08 19.69 -18.65
C ILE A 155 -2.36 19.92 -17.15
N LYS A 156 -3.63 20.12 -16.80
CA LYS A 156 -4.07 20.34 -15.42
C LYS A 156 -4.91 19.20 -14.86
N GLY A 157 -5.45 18.37 -15.75
CA GLY A 157 -6.31 17.29 -15.32
C GLY A 157 -6.69 16.34 -16.45
N TYR A 158 -7.67 15.53 -16.16
CA TYR A 158 -8.15 14.50 -17.07
C TYR A 158 -8.78 15.09 -18.35
N ALA A 159 -9.48 16.23 -18.23
CA ALA A 159 -10.09 16.88 -19.38
C ALA A 159 -9.06 17.22 -20.46
N ASP A 160 -7.85 17.61 -20.07
CA ASP A 160 -6.77 17.96 -20.98
C ASP A 160 -6.19 16.77 -21.74
N LEU A 161 -6.39 15.53 -21.27
CA LEU A 161 -5.97 14.32 -21.96
C LEU A 161 -6.78 14.09 -23.26
N LEU A 162 -7.89 14.80 -23.45
CA LEU A 162 -8.68 14.74 -24.68
C LEU A 162 -8.18 15.68 -25.77
N ARG A 163 -7.08 16.41 -25.55
CA ARG A 163 -6.48 17.30 -26.57
C ARG A 163 -6.09 16.54 -27.81
N PRO A 164 -6.35 17.09 -29.02
CA PRO A 164 -6.00 16.44 -30.29
C PRO A 164 -4.50 16.12 -30.43
N GLU A 165 -3.62 16.95 -29.83
CA GLU A 165 -2.16 16.79 -29.86
C GLU A 165 -1.69 15.54 -29.11
N LEU A 166 -2.48 15.08 -28.11
CA LEU A 166 -2.20 13.90 -27.31
C LEU A 166 -2.79 12.61 -27.89
N LYS A 167 -3.52 12.71 -29.00
CA LYS A 167 -4.09 11.54 -29.66
C LYS A 167 -3.00 10.66 -30.29
N ALA A 168 -3.13 9.36 -30.16
CA ALA A 168 -2.26 8.40 -30.84
C ALA A 168 -2.36 8.56 -32.36
N ASP A 169 -1.22 8.52 -33.03
CA ASP A 169 -1.09 8.68 -34.47
C ASP A 169 -0.04 7.72 -35.06
N ALA A 170 0.32 7.91 -36.31
CA ALA A 170 1.35 7.09 -36.99
C ALA A 170 2.74 7.19 -36.37
N ASN A 171 3.02 8.23 -35.51
CA ASN A 171 4.27 8.39 -34.79
C ASN A 171 4.23 7.72 -33.42
N GLY A 172 3.11 7.14 -33.02
CA GLY A 172 2.94 6.39 -31.80
C GLY A 172 1.92 6.97 -30.82
N GLN A 173 1.79 6.30 -29.70
CA GLN A 173 0.93 6.69 -28.60
C GLN A 173 1.61 7.78 -27.75
N LYS A 174 0.82 8.77 -27.30
CA LYS A 174 1.29 9.89 -26.48
C LYS A 174 0.97 9.71 -25.01
N ILE A 175 -0.14 9.04 -24.71
CA ILE A 175 -0.61 8.81 -23.34
C ILE A 175 -0.40 7.35 -22.97
N ALA A 176 0.27 7.09 -21.84
CA ALA A 176 0.37 5.75 -21.26
C ALA A 176 -0.75 5.53 -20.23
N MET A 177 -1.49 4.45 -20.37
CA MET A 177 -2.52 3.98 -19.44
C MET A 177 -2.38 2.49 -19.23
N GLY A 178 -2.67 2.01 -18.02
CA GLY A 178 -2.62 0.59 -17.66
C GLY A 178 -3.92 -0.16 -17.97
N ASP A 179 -3.82 -1.48 -18.08
CA ASP A 179 -4.98 -2.37 -18.10
C ASP A 179 -5.54 -2.49 -16.67
N ALA A 180 -6.76 -2.01 -16.46
CA ALA A 180 -7.44 -2.04 -15.17
C ALA A 180 -7.70 -3.46 -14.64
N ALA A 181 -7.67 -4.48 -15.51
CA ALA A 181 -7.79 -5.87 -15.09
C ALA A 181 -6.45 -6.48 -14.64
N ALA A 182 -5.32 -5.99 -15.21
CA ALA A 182 -3.99 -6.52 -14.96
C ALA A 182 -3.23 -5.77 -13.85
N SER A 183 -3.57 -4.50 -13.59
CA SER A 183 -2.87 -3.61 -12.67
C SER A 183 -3.83 -3.00 -11.65
N SER A 184 -3.50 -3.11 -10.35
CA SER A 184 -4.29 -2.50 -9.28
C SER A 184 -4.23 -0.97 -9.30
N SER A 185 -3.12 -0.37 -9.72
CA SER A 185 -3.04 1.09 -9.90
C SER A 185 -3.89 1.54 -11.08
N ALA A 186 -3.85 0.83 -12.22
CA ALA A 186 -4.72 1.16 -13.35
C ALA A 186 -6.22 1.02 -13.01
N TRP A 187 -6.57 0.06 -12.15
CA TRP A 187 -7.91 0.00 -11.58
C TRP A 187 -8.25 1.25 -10.78
N ALA A 188 -7.37 1.67 -9.88
CA ALA A 188 -7.58 2.88 -9.07
C ALA A 188 -7.62 4.16 -9.92
N GLU A 189 -6.86 4.23 -10.99
CA GLU A 189 -6.90 5.33 -11.97
C GLU A 189 -8.23 5.37 -12.72
N LEU A 190 -8.77 4.21 -13.11
CA LEU A 190 -10.10 4.11 -13.73
C LEU A 190 -11.20 4.54 -12.77
N THR A 191 -11.20 4.06 -11.52
CA THR A 191 -12.20 4.45 -10.51
C THR A 191 -12.13 5.94 -10.19
N ASN A 192 -10.93 6.52 -10.18
CA ASN A 192 -10.78 7.96 -10.00
C ASN A 192 -11.40 8.75 -11.16
N MET A 193 -11.15 8.37 -12.44
CA MET A 193 -11.81 9.00 -13.58
C MET A 193 -13.34 8.90 -13.48
N LEU A 194 -13.86 7.72 -13.10
CA LEU A 194 -15.30 7.51 -12.93
C LEU A 194 -15.88 8.32 -11.79
N LEU A 195 -15.10 8.57 -10.74
CA LEU A 195 -15.52 9.40 -9.61
C LEU A 195 -15.66 10.86 -9.99
N VAL A 196 -14.69 11.42 -10.78
CA VAL A 196 -14.55 12.87 -10.91
C VAL A 196 -14.99 13.45 -12.26
N MET A 197 -15.17 12.63 -13.32
CA MET A 197 -15.46 13.09 -14.66
C MET A 197 -16.95 13.14 -15.02
N GLY A 198 -17.83 12.76 -14.10
CA GLY A 198 -19.30 12.81 -14.26
C GLY A 198 -19.92 14.06 -13.67
N ASP A 199 -21.25 14.18 -13.80
CA ASP A 199 -22.04 15.13 -13.05
C ASP A 199 -22.31 14.61 -11.61
N GLN A 200 -22.29 13.28 -11.46
CA GLN A 200 -22.32 12.54 -10.21
C GLN A 200 -21.25 11.43 -10.27
N PRO A 201 -20.73 10.98 -9.13
CA PRO A 201 -19.82 9.86 -9.09
C PRO A 201 -20.33 8.66 -9.87
N TYR A 202 -19.51 8.09 -10.73
CA TYR A 202 -19.72 6.83 -11.46
C TYR A 202 -20.88 6.82 -12.46
N ASP A 203 -21.39 7.99 -12.85
CA ASP A 203 -22.52 8.12 -13.78
C ASP A 203 -22.16 7.84 -15.26
N ASP A 204 -23.14 7.85 -16.12
CA ASP A 204 -22.95 7.62 -17.56
C ASP A 204 -22.03 8.67 -18.21
N LYS A 205 -22.01 9.90 -17.72
CA LYS A 205 -21.13 10.95 -18.23
C LYS A 205 -19.67 10.67 -17.94
N ALA A 206 -19.36 10.10 -16.77
CA ALA A 206 -18.00 9.65 -16.47
C ALA A 206 -17.57 8.53 -17.43
N TRP A 207 -18.45 7.59 -17.76
CA TRP A 207 -18.19 6.57 -18.76
C TRP A 207 -18.06 7.14 -20.19
N ASP A 208 -18.80 8.20 -20.53
CA ASP A 208 -18.62 8.91 -21.80
C ASP A 208 -17.25 9.58 -21.90
N TYR A 209 -16.71 10.10 -20.76
CA TYR A 209 -15.33 10.56 -20.69
C TYR A 209 -14.34 9.41 -20.93
N VAL A 210 -14.49 8.28 -20.23
CA VAL A 210 -13.62 7.10 -20.40
C VAL A 210 -13.62 6.62 -21.87
N LYS A 211 -14.77 6.64 -22.52
CA LYS A 211 -14.89 6.30 -23.94
C LYS A 211 -14.08 7.26 -24.83
N GLN A 212 -14.17 8.57 -24.61
CA GLN A 212 -13.41 9.57 -25.35
C GLN A 212 -11.90 9.42 -25.07
N PHE A 213 -11.53 9.16 -23.82
CA PHE A 213 -10.14 8.92 -23.41
C PHE A 213 -9.56 7.66 -24.09
N CYS A 214 -10.29 6.56 -24.14
CA CYS A 214 -9.87 5.36 -24.87
C CYS A 214 -9.64 5.67 -26.37
N GLY A 215 -10.40 6.63 -26.93
CA GLY A 215 -10.19 7.14 -28.28
C GLY A 215 -8.91 7.95 -28.49
N GLN A 216 -8.15 8.27 -27.46
CA GLN A 216 -6.81 8.87 -27.54
C GLN A 216 -5.70 7.80 -27.62
N LEU A 217 -5.99 6.56 -27.23
CA LEU A 217 -5.03 5.49 -27.06
C LEU A 217 -4.97 4.56 -28.27
N SER A 218 -3.83 3.90 -28.48
CA SER A 218 -3.69 2.77 -29.42
C SER A 218 -3.38 1.45 -28.69
N GLY A 219 -3.03 1.51 -27.39
CA GLY A 219 -2.73 0.34 -26.55
C GLY A 219 -2.86 0.68 -25.08
N ILE A 220 -2.99 -0.36 -24.24
CA ILE A 220 -2.92 -0.28 -22.78
C ILE A 220 -1.79 -1.19 -22.28
N LEU A 221 -1.20 -0.86 -21.15
CA LEU A 221 0.01 -1.51 -20.61
C LEU A 221 -0.34 -2.48 -19.48
N GLY A 222 0.32 -3.63 -19.47
CA GLY A 222 0.06 -4.68 -18.48
C GLY A 222 0.61 -4.41 -17.08
N SER A 223 1.38 -3.32 -16.89
CA SER A 223 1.94 -2.98 -15.57
C SER A 223 2.11 -1.47 -15.39
N SER A 224 1.94 -1.01 -14.16
CA SER A 224 2.17 0.39 -13.78
C SER A 224 3.63 0.82 -13.99
N SER A 225 4.59 -0.08 -13.79
CA SER A 225 6.00 0.25 -14.00
C SER A 225 6.35 0.55 -15.46
N ALA A 226 5.62 -0.02 -16.42
CA ALA A 226 5.78 0.31 -17.83
C ALA A 226 5.30 1.74 -18.13
N ILE A 227 4.31 2.26 -17.39
CA ILE A 227 3.78 3.61 -17.55
C ILE A 227 4.83 4.64 -17.16
N TYR A 228 5.18 4.72 -15.85
CA TYR A 228 6.05 5.79 -15.38
C TYR A 228 7.47 5.71 -15.94
N LYS A 229 8.00 4.49 -16.16
CA LYS A 229 9.30 4.32 -16.83
C LYS A 229 9.27 4.73 -18.30
N GLY A 230 8.20 4.40 -19.02
CA GLY A 230 8.03 4.81 -20.41
C GLY A 230 7.96 6.33 -20.56
N VAL A 231 7.25 7.02 -19.65
CA VAL A 231 7.25 8.50 -19.61
C VAL A 231 8.65 9.05 -19.28
N ALA A 232 9.32 8.49 -18.28
CA ALA A 232 10.67 8.93 -17.91
C ALA A 232 11.68 8.74 -19.05
N ASN A 233 11.53 7.69 -19.87
CA ASN A 233 12.37 7.42 -21.03
C ASN A 233 11.97 8.23 -22.28
N GLY A 234 10.88 9.02 -22.23
CA GLY A 234 10.38 9.78 -23.38
C GLY A 234 9.66 8.92 -24.44
N GLU A 235 9.19 7.72 -24.06
CA GLU A 235 8.37 6.87 -24.92
C GLU A 235 6.92 7.39 -24.99
N TYR A 236 6.47 8.05 -23.91
CA TYR A 236 5.16 8.69 -23.78
C TYR A 236 5.31 10.13 -23.28
N VAL A 237 4.32 10.95 -23.62
CA VAL A 237 4.25 12.36 -23.18
C VAL A 237 3.63 12.46 -21.81
N VAL A 238 2.53 11.72 -21.58
CA VAL A 238 1.79 11.70 -20.31
C VAL A 238 1.53 10.26 -19.90
N GLY A 239 1.73 9.94 -18.63
CA GLY A 239 1.34 8.68 -18.02
C GLY A 239 0.24 8.91 -16.99
N VAL A 240 -0.87 8.19 -17.11
CA VAL A 240 -1.85 8.09 -16.04
C VAL A 240 -1.32 7.06 -15.06
N SER A 241 -0.93 7.50 -13.87
CA SER A 241 -0.16 6.70 -12.92
C SER A 241 -0.54 7.05 -11.49
N TYR A 242 0.21 6.56 -10.54
CA TYR A 242 0.03 6.82 -9.13
C TYR A 242 1.23 7.56 -8.53
N GLU A 243 1.03 8.22 -7.39
CA GLU A 243 1.93 9.21 -6.82
C GLU A 243 3.33 8.66 -6.52
N ASP A 244 3.42 7.56 -5.75
CA ASP A 244 4.66 7.06 -5.15
C ASP A 244 5.84 6.91 -6.14
N PRO A 245 5.74 6.11 -7.23
CA PRO A 245 6.88 5.95 -8.13
C PRO A 245 7.17 7.22 -8.96
N CYS A 246 6.16 8.05 -9.19
CA CYS A 246 6.33 9.29 -9.94
C CYS A 246 7.13 10.31 -9.10
N VAL A 247 6.76 10.48 -7.84
CA VAL A 247 7.50 11.33 -6.89
C VAL A 247 8.92 10.80 -6.71
N LYS A 248 9.10 9.48 -6.60
CA LYS A 248 10.43 8.87 -6.50
C LYS A 248 11.34 9.24 -7.68
N LEU A 249 10.80 9.26 -8.90
CA LEU A 249 11.56 9.70 -10.07
C LEU A 249 11.98 11.17 -9.98
N LEU A 250 11.11 12.05 -9.44
CA LEU A 250 11.43 13.46 -9.24
C LEU A 250 12.53 13.63 -8.17
N ILE A 251 12.41 12.96 -7.04
CA ILE A 251 13.40 12.94 -5.95
C ILE A 251 14.76 12.45 -6.46
N ASP A 252 14.77 11.42 -7.31
CA ASP A 252 16.01 10.89 -7.93
C ASP A 252 16.60 11.80 -8.99
N GLY A 253 15.96 12.95 -9.28
CA GLY A 253 16.44 13.96 -10.20
C GLY A 253 16.28 13.59 -11.68
N ALA A 254 15.28 12.78 -12.02
CA ALA A 254 14.97 12.50 -13.41
C ALA A 254 14.64 13.80 -14.16
N PRO A 255 15.31 14.08 -15.29
CA PRO A 255 15.12 15.33 -16.00
C PRO A 255 13.77 15.37 -16.73
N ASP A 256 13.30 16.58 -16.98
CA ASP A 256 12.14 16.84 -17.84
C ASP A 256 10.85 16.15 -17.40
N LEU A 257 10.69 15.83 -16.10
CA LEU A 257 9.48 15.29 -15.53
C LEU A 257 8.74 16.29 -14.66
N ALA A 258 7.42 16.22 -14.69
CA ALA A 258 6.55 16.94 -13.76
C ALA A 258 5.40 16.03 -13.35
N LEU A 259 4.94 16.17 -12.11
CA LEU A 259 3.77 15.49 -11.60
C LEU A 259 2.60 16.48 -11.51
N VAL A 260 1.46 16.10 -12.07
CA VAL A 260 0.22 16.86 -12.06
C VAL A 260 -0.85 16.05 -11.33
N TYR A 261 -1.44 16.64 -10.32
CA TYR A 261 -2.64 16.10 -9.68
C TYR A 261 -3.86 16.66 -10.41
N PRO A 262 -4.74 15.81 -10.98
CA PRO A 262 -5.90 16.26 -11.72
C PRO A 262 -6.74 17.30 -10.95
N GLU A 263 -7.02 18.45 -11.59
CA GLU A 263 -7.82 19.50 -10.97
C GLU A 263 -9.27 19.08 -10.69
N GLU A 264 -9.76 18.07 -11.40
CA GLU A 264 -11.06 17.46 -11.16
C GLU A 264 -11.11 16.68 -9.84
N GLY A 265 -9.98 16.17 -9.40
CA GLY A 265 -9.80 15.49 -8.13
C GLY A 265 -8.91 14.27 -8.21
N SER A 266 -8.13 14.07 -7.15
CA SER A 266 -7.27 12.90 -6.96
C SER A 266 -7.64 12.16 -5.68
N VAL A 267 -7.63 10.83 -5.73
CA VAL A 267 -7.94 9.95 -4.60
C VAL A 267 -6.67 9.45 -3.94
N TRP A 268 -6.68 9.38 -2.63
CA TRP A 268 -5.71 8.63 -1.84
C TRP A 268 -6.40 7.46 -1.17
N LEU A 269 -5.82 6.27 -1.34
CA LEU A 269 -6.32 5.02 -0.75
C LEU A 269 -5.49 4.64 0.47
N PRO A 270 -6.12 4.10 1.53
CA PRO A 270 -5.37 3.68 2.71
C PRO A 270 -4.41 2.53 2.40
N ALA A 271 -3.15 2.70 2.80
CA ALA A 271 -2.16 1.65 2.88
C ALA A 271 -2.24 0.99 4.26
N GLY A 272 -2.52 -0.30 4.30
CA GLY A 272 -2.83 -1.02 5.52
C GLY A 272 -1.90 -2.17 5.84
N SER A 273 -1.89 -2.51 7.12
CA SER A 273 -1.20 -3.64 7.73
C SER A 273 -2.20 -4.46 8.55
N ALA A 274 -1.93 -5.75 8.76
CA ALA A 274 -2.74 -6.62 9.61
C ALA A 274 -1.88 -7.60 10.39
N ILE A 275 -2.34 -7.99 11.58
CA ILE A 275 -1.73 -9.06 12.37
C ILE A 275 -2.26 -10.40 11.84
N ILE A 276 -1.36 -11.34 11.60
CA ILE A 276 -1.71 -12.68 11.13
C ILE A 276 -2.30 -13.49 12.28
N ALA A 277 -3.42 -14.16 12.05
CA ALA A 277 -4.07 -14.99 13.07
C ALA A 277 -3.13 -16.12 13.53
N ASN A 278 -3.12 -16.39 14.83
CA ASN A 278 -2.27 -17.41 15.45
C ASN A 278 -0.77 -17.22 15.24
N CYS A 279 -0.31 -16.00 14.98
CA CYS A 279 1.12 -15.67 14.87
C CYS A 279 1.87 -15.96 16.17
N LYS A 280 3.20 -16.03 16.07
CA LYS A 280 4.06 -16.45 17.20
C LYS A 280 4.32 -15.33 18.20
N HIS A 281 4.31 -14.06 17.75
CA HIS A 281 4.65 -12.89 18.54
C HIS A 281 3.50 -11.86 18.56
N PRO A 282 2.32 -12.23 19.09
CA PRO A 282 1.11 -11.39 19.01
C PRO A 282 1.23 -10.07 19.79
N ASN A 283 1.99 -10.03 20.88
CA ASN A 283 2.15 -8.80 21.65
C ASN A 283 3.06 -7.82 20.94
N THR A 284 4.17 -8.30 20.37
CA THR A 284 5.08 -7.49 19.55
C THR A 284 4.39 -7.00 18.27
N ALA A 285 3.54 -7.85 17.65
CA ALA A 285 2.74 -7.46 16.50
C ALA A 285 1.75 -6.33 16.83
N LYS A 286 1.07 -6.38 17.99
CA LYS A 286 0.19 -5.29 18.45
C LYS A 286 0.95 -4.00 18.71
N GLU A 287 2.11 -4.09 19.34
CA GLU A 287 2.99 -2.94 19.59
C GLU A 287 3.41 -2.27 18.26
N PHE A 288 3.72 -3.07 17.24
CA PHE A 288 4.02 -2.56 15.90
C PHE A 288 2.82 -1.87 15.26
N MET A 289 1.59 -2.42 15.36
CA MET A 289 0.38 -1.77 14.85
C MET A 289 0.12 -0.43 15.55
N ASP A 290 0.28 -0.38 16.89
CA ASP A 290 0.12 0.86 17.66
C ASP A 290 1.15 1.90 17.23
N TRP A 291 2.41 1.48 17.06
CA TRP A 291 3.49 2.36 16.65
C TRP A 291 3.27 2.92 15.23
N LEU A 292 2.78 2.12 14.28
CA LEU A 292 2.54 2.55 12.91
C LEU A 292 1.67 3.81 12.81
N ILE A 293 0.70 3.99 13.72
CA ILE A 293 -0.21 5.15 13.73
C ILE A 293 0.12 6.16 14.85
N SER A 294 1.15 5.91 15.67
CA SER A 294 1.65 6.87 16.63
C SER A 294 2.35 8.04 15.94
N ASP A 295 2.53 9.16 16.64
CA ASP A 295 3.30 10.30 16.14
C ASP A 295 4.74 9.94 15.75
N GLU A 296 5.34 8.95 16.44
CA GLU A 296 6.68 8.46 16.17
C GLU A 296 6.72 7.68 14.85
N GLY A 297 5.88 6.65 14.73
CA GLY A 297 5.77 5.84 13.51
C GLY A 297 5.36 6.67 12.29
N GLN A 298 4.43 7.59 12.46
CA GLN A 298 3.99 8.48 11.38
C GLN A 298 5.10 9.42 10.88
N LYS A 299 6.04 9.84 11.74
CA LYS A 299 7.23 10.58 11.32
C LYS A 299 8.21 9.72 10.53
N GLU A 300 8.29 8.43 10.82
CA GLU A 300 9.09 7.50 10.01
C GLU A 300 8.44 7.24 8.65
N ILE A 301 7.12 7.03 8.62
CA ILE A 301 6.34 6.93 7.36
C ILE A 301 6.54 8.20 6.51
N ALA A 302 6.54 9.39 7.13
CA ALA A 302 6.72 10.67 6.44
C ALA A 302 8.06 10.81 5.70
N LYS A 303 9.06 10.01 6.00
CA LYS A 303 10.35 9.95 5.28
C LYS A 303 10.27 9.16 3.97
N SER A 304 9.18 8.43 3.77
CA SER A 304 8.90 7.70 2.53
C SER A 304 8.08 8.55 1.55
N THR A 305 7.81 8.00 0.38
CA THR A 305 6.89 8.56 -0.60
C THR A 305 5.41 8.26 -0.29
N CYS A 306 5.13 7.39 0.68
CA CYS A 306 3.80 7.19 1.23
C CYS A 306 3.42 8.38 2.14
N ARG A 307 2.20 8.88 2.04
CA ARG A 307 1.75 9.96 2.90
C ARG A 307 1.30 9.42 4.27
N PRO A 308 1.69 10.05 5.39
CA PRO A 308 1.14 9.69 6.69
C PRO A 308 -0.39 9.76 6.73
N VAL A 309 -1.01 8.81 7.41
CA VAL A 309 -2.47 8.85 7.63
C VAL A 309 -2.87 9.94 8.63
N ASN A 310 -1.95 10.36 9.50
CA ASN A 310 -2.14 11.50 10.38
C ASN A 310 -1.93 12.82 9.61
N PRO A 311 -2.98 13.61 9.37
CA PRO A 311 -2.89 14.82 8.54
C PRO A 311 -2.04 15.94 9.16
N ASN A 312 -1.67 15.83 10.45
CA ASN A 312 -0.82 16.80 11.13
C ASN A 312 0.69 16.52 10.95
N ILE A 313 1.04 15.41 10.31
CA ILE A 313 2.43 15.03 10.05
C ILE A 313 2.66 15.07 8.53
N PRO A 314 3.27 16.14 8.00
CA PRO A 314 3.57 16.26 6.58
C PRO A 314 4.73 15.34 6.20
N ASN A 315 4.79 14.94 4.93
CA ASN A 315 5.98 14.30 4.38
C ASN A 315 7.20 15.23 4.48
N VAL A 316 8.37 14.61 4.59
CA VAL A 316 9.65 15.32 4.69
C VAL A 316 10.09 15.89 3.34
N ASP A 317 9.78 15.17 2.26
CA ASP A 317 10.18 15.55 0.91
C ASP A 317 9.24 16.61 0.31
N GLU A 318 9.83 17.69 -0.23
CA GLU A 318 9.10 18.84 -0.79
C GLU A 318 8.42 18.50 -2.14
N GLU A 319 8.87 17.43 -2.84
CA GLU A 319 8.20 16.94 -4.06
C GLU A 319 6.79 16.40 -3.77
N LEU A 320 6.51 16.00 -2.53
CA LEU A 320 5.17 15.66 -2.05
C LEU A 320 4.43 16.94 -1.61
N ILE A 321 3.82 17.65 -2.54
CA ILE A 321 3.08 18.88 -2.22
C ILE A 321 1.97 18.62 -1.21
N PRO A 322 1.68 19.57 -0.29
CA PRO A 322 0.65 19.40 0.74
C PRO A 322 -0.75 19.17 0.17
N PHE A 323 -1.58 18.38 0.84
CA PHE A 323 -3.00 18.18 0.47
C PHE A 323 -3.79 19.50 0.33
N SER A 324 -3.40 20.56 1.04
CA SER A 324 -4.02 21.90 0.89
C SER A 324 -3.86 22.52 -0.51
N GLN A 325 -2.97 21.98 -1.33
CA GLN A 325 -2.72 22.40 -2.71
C GLN A 325 -3.32 21.45 -3.75
N ILE A 326 -3.98 20.39 -3.30
CA ILE A 326 -4.54 19.33 -4.16
C ILE A 326 -6.05 19.29 -3.97
N ASN A 327 -6.80 19.10 -5.04
CA ASN A 327 -8.21 18.76 -4.96
C ASN A 327 -8.36 17.27 -4.58
N VAL A 328 -8.48 16.99 -3.27
CA VAL A 328 -8.62 15.61 -2.76
C VAL A 328 -10.06 15.15 -2.94
N ALA A 329 -10.24 14.05 -3.65
CA ALA A 329 -11.52 13.35 -3.81
C ALA A 329 -11.55 12.09 -2.94
N TYR A 330 -12.74 11.64 -2.56
CA TYR A 330 -12.94 10.46 -1.71
C TYR A 330 -13.74 9.41 -2.43
N GLU A 331 -13.13 8.24 -2.64
CA GLU A 331 -13.73 7.10 -3.30
C GLU A 331 -14.63 6.32 -2.34
N ASP A 332 -15.80 5.88 -2.82
CA ASP A 332 -16.58 4.84 -2.16
C ASP A 332 -15.95 3.47 -2.45
N ILE A 333 -14.94 3.11 -1.63
CA ILE A 333 -14.13 1.89 -1.83
C ILE A 333 -14.98 0.62 -1.85
N PRO A 334 -15.97 0.41 -0.92
CA PRO A 334 -16.86 -0.74 -0.98
C PRO A 334 -17.66 -0.80 -2.29
N PHE A 335 -18.24 0.31 -2.69
CA PHE A 335 -19.03 0.39 -3.92
C PHE A 335 -18.19 0.08 -5.16
N CYS A 336 -17.00 0.67 -5.28
CA CYS A 336 -16.06 0.35 -6.36
C CYS A 336 -15.66 -1.12 -6.35
N GLY A 337 -15.44 -1.70 -5.16
CA GLY A 337 -15.10 -3.11 -4.99
C GLY A 337 -16.19 -4.05 -5.50
N GLU A 338 -17.45 -3.76 -5.20
CA GLU A 338 -18.62 -4.54 -5.66
C GLU A 338 -18.76 -4.52 -7.18
N HIS A 339 -18.40 -3.41 -7.84
CA HIS A 339 -18.52 -3.24 -9.30
C HIS A 339 -17.24 -3.62 -10.06
N LYS A 340 -16.17 -4.03 -9.36
CA LYS A 340 -14.84 -4.19 -9.96
C LYS A 340 -14.84 -5.06 -11.22
N THR A 341 -15.39 -6.25 -11.15
CA THR A 341 -15.39 -7.19 -12.28
C THR A 341 -16.18 -6.65 -13.47
N GLU A 342 -17.34 -6.04 -13.20
CA GLU A 342 -18.20 -5.44 -14.23
C GLU A 342 -17.48 -4.27 -14.93
N TRP A 343 -16.91 -3.36 -14.15
CA TRP A 343 -16.27 -2.15 -14.70
C TRP A 343 -14.96 -2.45 -15.43
N GLN A 344 -14.21 -3.44 -14.98
CA GLN A 344 -13.02 -3.91 -15.70
C GLN A 344 -13.40 -4.48 -17.08
N ALA A 345 -14.47 -5.27 -17.15
CA ALA A 345 -14.98 -5.80 -18.42
C ALA A 345 -15.51 -4.68 -19.33
N LYS A 346 -16.27 -3.73 -18.78
CA LYS A 346 -16.79 -2.57 -19.51
C LYS A 346 -15.66 -1.68 -20.03
N PHE A 347 -14.61 -1.43 -19.23
CA PHE A 347 -13.43 -0.69 -19.70
C PHE A 347 -12.74 -1.37 -20.86
N ALA A 348 -12.52 -2.68 -20.78
CA ALA A 348 -11.88 -3.45 -21.84
C ALA A 348 -12.70 -3.43 -23.14
N GLU A 349 -14.04 -3.55 -23.07
CA GLU A 349 -14.94 -3.43 -24.23
C GLU A 349 -14.86 -2.03 -24.86
N ILE A 350 -15.00 -0.98 -24.04
CA ILE A 350 -14.91 0.42 -24.48
C ILE A 350 -13.55 0.69 -25.15
N PHE A 351 -12.46 0.18 -24.56
CA PHE A 351 -11.13 0.36 -25.14
C PHE A 351 -11.02 -0.30 -26.52
N GLU A 352 -11.42 -1.57 -26.67
CA GLU A 352 -11.36 -2.28 -27.94
C GLU A 352 -12.21 -1.62 -29.03
N GLU A 353 -13.35 -1.04 -28.69
CA GLU A 353 -14.24 -0.36 -29.63
C GLU A 353 -13.74 1.03 -30.09
N ASN A 354 -12.94 1.73 -29.27
CA ASN A 354 -12.63 3.14 -29.46
C ASN A 354 -11.14 3.43 -29.68
N LYS A 355 -10.22 2.50 -29.38
CA LYS A 355 -8.78 2.70 -29.56
C LYS A 355 -8.42 3.04 -31.01
N GLN A 356 -7.33 3.78 -31.17
CA GLN A 356 -6.78 4.09 -32.48
C GLN A 356 -6.11 2.84 -33.08
N GLY A 357 -6.44 2.54 -34.32
CA GLY A 357 -5.92 1.39 -35.09
C GLY A 357 -4.57 1.67 -35.75
#